data_6fa229ad6ba3dbd9605f88073e098002
#
_entry.id   6fa229ad6ba3dbd9605f88073e098002
#
_cell.length_a   1.000
_cell.length_b   1.000
_cell.length_c   1.000
_cell.angle_alpha   90.00
_cell.angle_beta   90.00
_cell.angle_gamma   90.00
#
_symmetry.space_group_name_H-M   'P 1'
#
loop_
_entity.id
_entity.type
_entity.pdbx_description
1 polymer ?
#
loop_
_entity_poly.entity_id
_entity_poly.type
_entity_poly.pdbx_seq_one_letter_code
_entity_poly.pdbx_strand_id
1 'polypeptide(L)'
;MASLQQRTFNVIAKNEHDLLDSWTRELEASGSYRNVKLDEFRQQTGEFIRLLVAGAGQAESTDLRSGNWGEMRQFLEKLSHSRVLLGFDSQQTAGFIFSVKRPLMPLLQAEYSDDSAALAEQLWALSELIDQLGLETVRAFQKSRESVIKRQQEELLELSTPVVKLWDGVLALPMIGTLDSQRTQVVMESLLQRIVDTGSEIAIIDITGVPTVDTLVAQHLLKTVTAIRLMGADAIISGVRPQIAQTIVHLGLDLQGIVTKATLADALALALRRSGLTVSKAV
;
A
#
# COMPACT_ATOMS: atom_id res chain seq x y z
N MET A 1 -31.45 11.68 17.65
CA MET A 1 -31.25 10.60 16.66
C MET A 1 -32.34 9.57 16.91
N ALA A 2 -33.03 9.14 15.86
CA ALA A 2 -34.02 8.06 15.98
C ALA A 2 -33.25 6.78 16.35
N SER A 3 -33.66 6.09 17.42
CA SER A 3 -33.06 4.83 17.82
C SER A 3 -33.85 3.69 17.19
N LEU A 4 -33.14 2.66 16.73
CA LEU A 4 -33.79 1.43 16.27
C LEU A 4 -34.39 0.69 17.47
N GLN A 5 -35.67 0.29 17.31
CA GLN A 5 -36.37 -0.44 18.36
C GLN A 5 -35.98 -1.92 18.36
N GLN A 6 -36.03 -2.56 19.54
CA GLN A 6 -35.75 -3.99 19.67
C GLN A 6 -36.64 -4.85 18.75
N ARG A 7 -37.87 -4.40 18.49
CA ARG A 7 -38.81 -5.03 17.57
C ARG A 7 -38.26 -5.13 16.14
N THR A 8 -37.62 -4.05 15.64
CA THR A 8 -36.96 -4.01 14.32
C THR A 8 -35.84 -5.04 14.22
N PHE A 9 -34.99 -5.19 15.25
CA PHE A 9 -33.93 -6.19 15.24
C PHE A 9 -34.49 -7.62 15.34
N ASN A 10 -35.46 -7.83 16.17
CA ASN A 10 -36.10 -9.14 16.32
C ASN A 10 -36.69 -9.63 14.99
N VAL A 11 -37.33 -8.77 14.22
CA VAL A 11 -37.92 -9.16 12.94
C VAL A 11 -36.83 -9.43 11.90
N ILE A 12 -35.73 -8.65 11.88
CA ILE A 12 -34.58 -8.89 11.00
C ILE A 12 -33.93 -10.23 11.35
N ALA A 13 -33.64 -10.48 12.62
CA ALA A 13 -33.05 -11.74 13.09
C ALA A 13 -33.94 -12.97 12.81
N LYS A 14 -35.25 -12.85 13.01
CA LYS A 14 -36.21 -13.93 12.74
C LYS A 14 -36.28 -14.29 11.26
N ASN A 15 -36.08 -13.32 10.36
CA ASN A 15 -36.19 -13.51 8.92
C ASN A 15 -34.80 -13.49 8.22
N GLU A 16 -33.72 -13.78 8.93
CA GLU A 16 -32.35 -13.74 8.42
C GLU A 16 -32.18 -14.55 7.14
N HIS A 17 -32.73 -15.77 7.08
CA HIS A 17 -32.60 -16.65 5.91
C HIS A 17 -33.30 -16.09 4.68
N ASP A 18 -34.56 -15.66 4.81
CA ASP A 18 -35.34 -15.09 3.71
C ASP A 18 -34.74 -13.77 3.21
N LEU A 19 -34.18 -12.99 4.15
CA LEU A 19 -33.50 -11.73 3.86
C LEU A 19 -32.21 -11.99 3.07
N LEU A 20 -31.43 -12.99 3.44
CA LEU A 20 -30.23 -13.42 2.72
C LEU A 20 -30.55 -13.87 1.31
N ASP A 21 -31.55 -14.70 1.14
CA ASP A 21 -31.96 -15.20 -0.18
C ASP A 21 -32.47 -14.08 -1.08
N SER A 22 -33.25 -13.16 -0.52
CA SER A 22 -33.78 -12.02 -1.26
C SER A 22 -32.65 -11.07 -1.67
N TRP A 23 -31.74 -10.74 -0.75
CA TRP A 23 -30.62 -9.86 -1.02
C TRP A 23 -29.64 -10.47 -2.02
N THR A 24 -29.31 -11.75 -1.87
CA THR A 24 -28.42 -12.46 -2.80
C THR A 24 -29.00 -12.46 -4.22
N ARG A 25 -30.29 -12.77 -4.39
CA ARG A 25 -30.95 -12.73 -5.70
C ARG A 25 -30.90 -11.36 -6.34
N GLU A 26 -31.08 -10.31 -5.56
CA GLU A 26 -31.02 -8.94 -6.07
C GLU A 26 -29.61 -8.55 -6.54
N LEU A 27 -28.62 -8.88 -5.75
CA LEU A 27 -27.22 -8.64 -6.07
C LEU A 27 -26.78 -9.45 -7.31
N GLU A 28 -27.27 -10.68 -7.44
CA GLU A 28 -27.06 -11.49 -8.66
C GLU A 28 -27.67 -10.83 -9.89
N ALA A 29 -28.90 -10.33 -9.79
CA ALA A 29 -29.58 -9.64 -10.88
C ALA A 29 -28.87 -8.33 -11.29
N SER A 30 -28.28 -7.61 -10.34
CA SER A 30 -27.54 -6.37 -10.60
C SER A 30 -26.14 -6.58 -11.19
N GLY A 31 -25.63 -7.84 -11.20
CA GLY A 31 -24.29 -8.16 -11.66
C GLY A 31 -23.16 -7.64 -10.76
N SER A 32 -23.48 -7.28 -9.52
CA SER A 32 -22.54 -6.66 -8.57
C SER A 32 -21.44 -7.60 -8.05
N TYR A 33 -21.47 -8.88 -8.43
CA TYR A 33 -20.55 -9.92 -7.94
C TYR A 33 -19.57 -10.44 -9.00
N ARG A 34 -19.54 -9.89 -10.22
CA ARG A 34 -18.82 -10.45 -11.39
C ARG A 34 -17.36 -10.88 -11.13
N ASN A 35 -16.68 -10.28 -10.13
CA ASN A 35 -15.29 -10.56 -9.80
C ASN A 35 -15.13 -11.29 -8.45
N VAL A 36 -16.21 -11.77 -7.83
CA VAL A 36 -16.19 -12.47 -6.54
C VAL A 36 -16.77 -13.86 -6.71
N LYS A 37 -16.19 -14.86 -6.06
CA LYS A 37 -16.76 -16.21 -6.06
C LYS A 37 -18.11 -16.21 -5.35
N LEU A 38 -19.09 -16.91 -5.89
CA LEU A 38 -20.47 -16.92 -5.37
C LEU A 38 -20.53 -17.35 -3.90
N ASP A 39 -19.72 -18.35 -3.51
CA ASP A 39 -19.70 -18.83 -2.11
C ASP A 39 -19.12 -17.77 -1.16
N GLU A 40 -18.06 -17.07 -1.55
CA GLU A 40 -17.49 -15.96 -0.79
C GLU A 40 -18.47 -14.82 -0.65
N PHE A 41 -19.20 -14.54 -1.72
CA PHE A 41 -20.22 -13.51 -1.76
C PHE A 41 -21.38 -13.81 -0.81
N ARG A 42 -21.89 -15.04 -0.81
CA ARG A 42 -22.92 -15.53 0.14
C ARG A 42 -22.44 -15.49 1.58
N GLN A 43 -21.19 -15.84 1.81
CA GLN A 43 -20.58 -15.74 3.14
C GLN A 43 -20.54 -14.28 3.62
N GLN A 44 -20.12 -13.34 2.76
CA GLN A 44 -20.04 -11.91 3.09
C GLN A 44 -21.42 -11.32 3.38
N THR A 45 -22.45 -11.67 2.60
CA THR A 45 -23.83 -11.22 2.84
C THR A 45 -24.36 -11.74 4.18
N GLY A 46 -24.13 -13.03 4.49
CA GLY A 46 -24.53 -13.63 5.75
C GLY A 46 -23.81 -13.04 6.96
N GLU A 47 -22.50 -12.83 6.85
CA GLU A 47 -21.72 -12.22 7.91
C GLU A 47 -22.17 -10.77 8.18
N PHE A 48 -22.43 -9.98 7.13
CA PHE A 48 -22.94 -8.63 7.28
C PHE A 48 -24.26 -8.57 8.07
N ILE A 49 -25.25 -9.40 7.71
CA ILE A 49 -26.55 -9.41 8.39
C ILE A 49 -26.40 -9.83 9.86
N ARG A 50 -25.62 -10.87 10.14
CA ARG A 50 -25.36 -11.30 11.52
C ARG A 50 -24.72 -10.18 12.34
N LEU A 51 -23.72 -9.49 11.81
CA LEU A 51 -23.06 -8.38 12.47
C LEU A 51 -23.97 -7.15 12.63
N LEU A 52 -24.86 -6.92 11.67
CA LEU A 52 -25.86 -5.87 11.75
C LEU A 52 -26.83 -6.13 12.93
N VAL A 53 -27.33 -7.34 13.05
CA VAL A 53 -28.22 -7.75 14.15
C VAL A 53 -27.50 -7.70 15.50
N ALA A 54 -26.26 -8.23 15.58
CA ALA A 54 -25.47 -8.27 16.80
C ALA A 54 -25.08 -6.86 17.29
N GLY A 55 -24.60 -6.01 16.39
CA GLY A 55 -24.19 -4.65 16.73
C GLY A 55 -25.34 -3.78 17.21
N ALA A 56 -26.46 -3.91 16.55
CA ALA A 56 -27.63 -3.11 16.82
C ALA A 56 -28.46 -3.60 18.02
N GLY A 57 -28.47 -4.93 18.29
CA GLY A 57 -29.19 -5.51 19.46
C GLY A 57 -28.54 -5.18 20.80
N GLN A 58 -27.30 -4.72 20.82
CA GLN A 58 -26.56 -4.34 22.03
C GLN A 58 -26.37 -2.82 22.17
N ALA A 59 -26.81 -2.04 21.21
CA ALA A 59 -26.48 -0.61 21.15
C ALA A 59 -27.63 0.27 21.67
N GLU A 60 -27.38 1.04 22.70
CA GLU A 60 -28.21 2.22 23.06
C GLU A 60 -28.09 3.35 22.00
N SER A 61 -27.15 3.23 21.04
CA SER A 61 -26.84 4.24 20.03
C SER A 61 -26.40 3.61 18.72
N THR A 62 -26.83 4.19 17.60
CA THR A 62 -26.35 3.88 16.23
C THR A 62 -24.96 4.44 15.93
N ASP A 63 -24.25 4.98 16.93
CA ASP A 63 -22.87 5.47 16.75
C ASP A 63 -21.91 4.29 16.48
N LEU A 64 -21.43 4.20 15.27
CA LEU A 64 -20.48 3.18 14.83
C LEU A 64 -19.13 3.23 15.54
N ARG A 65 -18.84 4.31 16.31
CA ARG A 65 -17.61 4.42 17.10
C ARG A 65 -17.69 3.65 18.42
N SER A 66 -18.88 3.30 18.86
CA SER A 66 -19.06 2.50 20.08
C SER A 66 -18.44 1.10 19.94
N GLY A 67 -18.11 0.47 21.06
CA GLY A 67 -17.49 -0.86 21.12
C GLY A 67 -18.31 -1.96 20.43
N ASN A 68 -19.64 -1.83 20.47
CA ASN A 68 -20.58 -2.80 19.90
C ASN A 68 -20.47 -2.99 18.38
N TRP A 69 -19.91 -2.01 17.68
CA TRP A 69 -19.69 -2.05 16.23
C TRP A 69 -18.25 -2.46 15.83
N GLY A 70 -17.43 -2.92 16.78
CA GLY A 70 -16.03 -3.28 16.54
C GLY A 70 -15.86 -4.37 15.47
N GLU A 71 -16.66 -5.46 15.57
CA GLU A 71 -16.62 -6.57 14.62
C GLU A 71 -17.13 -6.14 13.23
N MET A 72 -18.19 -5.33 13.18
CA MET A 72 -18.69 -4.77 11.93
C MET A 72 -17.62 -3.92 11.24
N ARG A 73 -16.93 -3.03 11.97
CA ARG A 73 -15.83 -2.23 11.38
C ARG A 73 -14.72 -3.11 10.84
N GLN A 74 -14.30 -4.15 11.55
CA GLN A 74 -13.29 -5.10 11.06
C GLN A 74 -13.77 -5.84 9.80
N PHE A 75 -15.04 -6.24 9.77
CA PHE A 75 -15.62 -6.82 8.56
C PHE A 75 -15.58 -5.87 7.38
N LEU A 76 -15.99 -4.59 7.56
CA LEU A 76 -15.96 -3.58 6.50
C LEU A 76 -14.53 -3.29 6.03
N GLU A 77 -13.53 -3.30 6.91
CA GLU A 77 -12.11 -3.16 6.55
C GLU A 77 -11.63 -4.35 5.70
N LYS A 78 -11.94 -5.59 6.11
CA LYS A 78 -11.59 -6.81 5.34
C LYS A 78 -12.27 -6.83 3.98
N LEU A 79 -13.58 -6.53 3.94
CA LEU A 79 -14.36 -6.44 2.70
C LEU A 79 -13.74 -5.42 1.75
N SER A 80 -13.47 -4.20 2.25
CA SER A 80 -12.90 -3.12 1.45
C SER A 80 -11.52 -3.49 0.92
N HIS A 81 -10.67 -4.10 1.72
CA HIS A 81 -9.34 -4.55 1.29
C HIS A 81 -9.44 -5.61 0.17
N SER A 82 -10.29 -6.62 0.33
CA SER A 82 -10.54 -7.63 -0.71
C SER A 82 -11.03 -6.98 -2.01
N ARG A 83 -11.95 -6.02 -1.93
CA ARG A 83 -12.50 -5.31 -3.11
C ARG A 83 -11.44 -4.47 -3.83
N VAL A 84 -10.52 -3.80 -3.10
CA VAL A 84 -9.39 -3.08 -3.71
C VAL A 84 -8.52 -4.04 -4.53
N LEU A 85 -8.18 -5.21 -3.97
CA LEU A 85 -7.35 -6.21 -4.67
C LEU A 85 -8.04 -6.82 -5.90
N LEU A 86 -9.38 -6.91 -5.88
CA LEU A 86 -10.18 -7.40 -7.00
C LEU A 86 -10.50 -6.31 -8.05
N GLY A 87 -10.01 -5.07 -7.86
CA GLY A 87 -10.19 -3.97 -8.82
C GLY A 87 -11.56 -3.30 -8.79
N PHE A 88 -12.32 -3.47 -7.71
CA PHE A 88 -13.57 -2.71 -7.51
C PHE A 88 -13.27 -1.24 -7.22
N ASP A 89 -14.26 -0.38 -7.47
CA ASP A 89 -14.23 0.99 -7.01
C ASP A 89 -14.98 1.18 -5.67
N SER A 90 -14.88 2.38 -5.09
CA SER A 90 -15.52 2.70 -3.81
C SER A 90 -17.05 2.74 -3.93
N GLN A 91 -17.60 3.14 -5.09
CA GLN A 91 -19.02 3.19 -5.33
C GLN A 91 -19.63 1.78 -5.39
N GLN A 92 -18.98 0.87 -6.09
CA GLN A 92 -19.39 -0.55 -6.15
C GLN A 92 -19.35 -1.19 -4.77
N THR A 93 -18.29 -0.91 -4.00
CA THR A 93 -18.12 -1.47 -2.66
C THR A 93 -19.17 -0.95 -1.68
N ALA A 94 -19.44 0.36 -1.65
CA ALA A 94 -20.51 0.94 -0.84
C ALA A 94 -21.91 0.55 -1.34
N GLY A 95 -22.08 0.40 -2.65
CA GLY A 95 -23.33 -0.05 -3.26
C GLY A 95 -23.78 -1.41 -2.78
N PHE A 96 -22.81 -2.32 -2.48
CA PHE A 96 -23.10 -3.60 -1.83
C PHE A 96 -23.82 -3.38 -0.49
N ILE A 97 -23.28 -2.50 0.37
CA ILE A 97 -23.90 -2.20 1.68
C ILE A 97 -25.26 -1.52 1.52
N PHE A 98 -25.38 -0.53 0.63
CA PHE A 98 -26.65 0.19 0.44
C PHE A 98 -27.76 -0.70 -0.11
N SER A 99 -27.44 -1.71 -0.89
CA SER A 99 -28.41 -2.59 -1.52
C SER A 99 -29.24 -3.40 -0.50
N VAL A 100 -28.73 -3.63 0.73
CA VAL A 100 -29.48 -4.32 1.78
C VAL A 100 -30.77 -3.59 2.19
N LYS A 101 -30.88 -2.29 1.93
CA LYS A 101 -32.10 -1.51 2.20
C LYS A 101 -33.33 -2.11 1.48
N ARG A 102 -33.16 -2.58 0.24
CA ARG A 102 -34.28 -3.07 -0.57
C ARG A 102 -35.01 -4.26 0.06
N PRO A 103 -34.33 -5.36 0.43
CA PRO A 103 -35.04 -6.46 1.08
C PRO A 103 -35.49 -6.15 2.53
N LEU A 104 -34.85 -5.19 3.22
CA LEU A 104 -35.24 -4.78 4.56
C LEU A 104 -36.52 -3.95 4.62
N MET A 105 -36.78 -3.10 3.62
CA MET A 105 -37.95 -2.22 3.61
C MET A 105 -39.28 -2.98 3.63
N PRO A 106 -39.55 -3.98 2.76
CA PRO A 106 -40.78 -4.74 2.80
C PRO A 106 -40.98 -5.49 4.12
N LEU A 107 -39.87 -5.98 4.72
CA LEU A 107 -39.92 -6.66 5.99
C LEU A 107 -40.42 -5.75 7.12
N LEU A 108 -39.92 -4.52 7.19
CA LEU A 108 -40.41 -3.54 8.17
C LEU A 108 -41.82 -3.08 7.87
N GLN A 109 -42.20 -2.90 6.60
CA GLN A 109 -43.58 -2.56 6.22
C GLN A 109 -44.58 -3.60 6.68
N ALA A 110 -44.26 -4.89 6.58
CA ALA A 110 -45.08 -5.97 7.05
C ALA A 110 -45.19 -5.96 8.58
N GLU A 111 -44.08 -5.77 9.28
CA GLU A 111 -44.04 -5.79 10.76
C GLU A 111 -44.77 -4.60 11.40
N TYR A 112 -44.70 -3.41 10.78
CA TYR A 112 -45.30 -2.19 11.32
C TYR A 112 -46.54 -1.76 10.52
N SER A 113 -47.26 -2.73 9.92
CA SER A 113 -48.44 -2.46 9.09
C SER A 113 -49.55 -1.66 9.82
N ASP A 114 -49.64 -1.87 11.17
CA ASP A 114 -50.66 -1.25 12.01
C ASP A 114 -50.23 0.10 12.62
N ASP A 115 -48.92 0.50 12.46
CA ASP A 115 -48.37 1.72 13.03
C ASP A 115 -47.46 2.46 12.04
N SER A 116 -48.10 3.31 11.25
CA SER A 116 -47.41 4.09 10.22
C SER A 116 -46.40 5.09 10.76
N ALA A 117 -46.59 5.61 11.98
CA ALA A 117 -45.68 6.55 12.61
C ALA A 117 -44.41 5.82 13.04
N ALA A 118 -44.53 4.67 13.73
CA ALA A 118 -43.38 3.84 14.09
C ALA A 118 -42.66 3.31 12.83
N LEU A 119 -43.40 2.91 11.78
CA LEU A 119 -42.79 2.50 10.51
C LEU A 119 -41.88 3.60 9.95
N ALA A 120 -42.35 4.85 9.87
CA ALA A 120 -41.58 5.96 9.34
C ALA A 120 -40.30 6.20 10.16
N GLU A 121 -40.40 6.19 11.49
CA GLU A 121 -39.23 6.33 12.39
C GLU A 121 -38.21 5.20 12.20
N GLN A 122 -38.68 3.95 12.12
CA GLN A 122 -37.78 2.80 12.01
C GLN A 122 -37.14 2.69 10.62
N LEU A 123 -37.86 3.03 9.56
CA LEU A 123 -37.28 3.12 8.21
C LEU A 123 -36.21 4.21 8.14
N TRP A 124 -36.44 5.35 8.80
CA TRP A 124 -35.45 6.43 8.85
C TRP A 124 -34.20 6.01 9.63
N ALA A 125 -34.39 5.50 10.85
CA ALA A 125 -33.28 5.06 11.70
C ALA A 125 -32.45 3.95 11.06
N LEU A 126 -33.09 2.96 10.42
CA LEU A 126 -32.41 1.89 9.68
C LEU A 126 -31.65 2.45 8.46
N SER A 127 -32.28 3.37 7.72
CA SER A 127 -31.64 4.01 6.57
C SER A 127 -30.39 4.78 7.01
N GLU A 128 -30.48 5.57 8.09
CA GLU A 128 -29.36 6.33 8.64
C GLU A 128 -28.21 5.40 9.06
N LEU A 129 -28.50 4.29 9.71
CA LEU A 129 -27.49 3.30 10.11
C LEU A 129 -26.79 2.69 8.89
N ILE A 130 -27.55 2.27 7.86
CA ILE A 130 -26.96 1.69 6.65
C ILE A 130 -26.15 2.74 5.88
N ASP A 131 -26.57 4.01 5.88
CA ASP A 131 -25.81 5.11 5.27
C ASP A 131 -24.47 5.34 6.00
N GLN A 132 -24.45 5.28 7.32
CA GLN A 132 -23.23 5.36 8.12
C GLN A 132 -22.29 4.17 7.83
N LEU A 133 -22.82 2.94 7.74
CA LEU A 133 -22.04 1.75 7.37
C LEU A 133 -21.46 1.87 5.95
N GLY A 134 -22.24 2.39 5.02
CA GLY A 134 -21.78 2.66 3.66
C GLY A 134 -20.65 3.70 3.61
N LEU A 135 -20.77 4.79 4.37
CA LEU A 135 -19.72 5.80 4.48
C LEU A 135 -18.45 5.24 5.15
N GLU A 136 -18.61 4.40 6.18
CA GLU A 136 -17.47 3.74 6.81
C GLU A 136 -16.77 2.78 5.84
N THR A 137 -17.55 2.09 5.00
CA THR A 137 -17.01 1.25 3.91
C THR A 137 -16.19 2.06 2.93
N VAL A 138 -16.66 3.25 2.52
CA VAL A 138 -15.90 4.15 1.64
C VAL A 138 -14.59 4.58 2.28
N ARG A 139 -14.59 4.95 3.58
CA ARG A 139 -13.38 5.31 4.32
C ARG A 139 -12.39 4.15 4.39
N ALA A 140 -12.87 2.96 4.74
CA ALA A 140 -12.06 1.75 4.79
C ALA A 140 -11.46 1.41 3.42
N PHE A 141 -12.23 1.57 2.34
CA PHE A 141 -11.78 1.38 0.97
C PHE A 141 -10.66 2.37 0.59
N GLN A 142 -10.84 3.66 0.87
CA GLN A 142 -9.81 4.68 0.58
C GLN A 142 -8.52 4.38 1.33
N LYS A 143 -8.59 4.09 2.63
CA LYS A 143 -7.43 3.70 3.46
C LYS A 143 -6.71 2.46 2.90
N SER A 144 -7.46 1.44 2.50
CA SER A 144 -6.90 0.22 1.90
C SER A 144 -6.22 0.50 0.56
N ARG A 145 -6.85 1.33 -0.29
CA ARG A 145 -6.28 1.73 -1.58
C ARG A 145 -4.97 2.50 -1.42
N GLU A 146 -4.92 3.46 -0.50
CA GLU A 146 -3.70 4.21 -0.18
C GLU A 146 -2.58 3.28 0.30
N SER A 147 -2.90 2.33 1.17
CA SER A 147 -1.94 1.33 1.65
C SER A 147 -1.37 0.46 0.52
N VAL A 148 -2.23 0.00 -0.41
CA VAL A 148 -1.80 -0.80 -1.57
C VAL A 148 -0.91 0.03 -2.50
N ILE A 149 -1.30 1.28 -2.79
CA ILE A 149 -0.50 2.19 -3.64
C ILE A 149 0.86 2.44 -3.00
N LYS A 150 0.90 2.74 -1.69
CA LYS A 150 2.15 2.98 -0.96
C LYS A 150 3.06 1.76 -1.02
N ARG A 151 2.53 0.58 -0.78
CA ARG A 151 3.29 -0.68 -0.88
C ARG A 151 3.84 -0.92 -2.28
N GLN A 152 3.04 -0.71 -3.32
CA GLN A 152 3.50 -0.82 -4.70
C GLN A 152 4.60 0.19 -5.03
N GLN A 153 4.51 1.41 -4.51
CA GLN A 153 5.57 2.42 -4.66
C GLN A 153 6.86 1.99 -3.97
N GLU A 154 6.77 1.45 -2.75
CA GLU A 154 7.91 0.91 -2.00
C GLU A 154 8.56 -0.26 -2.76
N GLU A 155 7.77 -1.22 -3.25
CA GLU A 155 8.24 -2.35 -4.06
C GLU A 155 8.92 -1.88 -5.37
N LEU A 156 8.37 -0.85 -6.04
CA LEU A 156 9.00 -0.26 -7.22
C LEU A 156 10.33 0.43 -6.89
N LEU A 157 10.42 1.09 -5.73
CA LEU A 157 11.67 1.72 -5.30
C LEU A 157 12.75 0.69 -4.98
N GLU A 158 12.42 -0.42 -4.32
CA GLU A 158 13.34 -1.52 -4.04
C GLU A 158 13.87 -2.17 -5.34
N LEU A 159 13.01 -2.35 -6.34
CA LEU A 159 13.40 -2.94 -7.63
C LEU A 159 14.17 -1.97 -8.54
N SER A 160 14.08 -0.66 -8.30
CA SER A 160 14.57 0.35 -9.25
C SER A 160 16.09 0.60 -9.19
N THR A 161 16.79 0.10 -8.15
CA THR A 161 18.22 0.33 -8.00
C THR A 161 18.90 -0.84 -7.26
N PRO A 162 18.97 -2.04 -7.86
CA PRO A 162 19.56 -3.20 -7.20
C PRO A 162 21.08 -3.03 -7.08
N VAL A 163 21.60 -3.37 -5.91
CA VAL A 163 23.05 -3.57 -5.74
C VAL A 163 23.42 -4.89 -6.40
N VAL A 164 24.29 -4.83 -7.40
CA VAL A 164 24.67 -5.97 -8.24
C VAL A 164 26.10 -6.42 -7.87
N LYS A 165 26.30 -7.71 -7.69
CA LYS A 165 27.65 -8.28 -7.58
C LYS A 165 28.25 -8.40 -8.98
N LEU A 166 29.29 -7.61 -9.29
CA LEU A 166 29.99 -7.68 -10.57
C LEU A 166 31.11 -8.72 -10.57
N TRP A 167 31.74 -8.91 -9.43
CA TRP A 167 32.82 -9.88 -9.23
C TRP A 167 32.90 -10.28 -7.75
N ASP A 168 33.75 -11.26 -7.43
CA ASP A 168 34.03 -11.57 -6.04
C ASP A 168 34.72 -10.36 -5.36
N GLY A 169 34.11 -9.90 -4.26
CA GLY A 169 34.57 -8.71 -3.54
C GLY A 169 34.20 -7.36 -4.20
N VAL A 170 33.49 -7.35 -5.34
CA VAL A 170 33.12 -6.12 -6.06
C VAL A 170 31.64 -6.00 -6.27
N LEU A 171 31.03 -4.98 -5.65
CA LEU A 171 29.65 -4.60 -5.86
C LEU A 171 29.52 -3.39 -6.78
N ALA A 172 28.40 -3.29 -7.48
CA ALA A 172 28.00 -2.09 -8.21
C ALA A 172 26.60 -1.65 -7.84
N LEU A 173 26.43 -0.34 -7.73
CA LEU A 173 25.17 0.34 -7.54
C LEU A 173 24.91 1.24 -8.76
N PRO A 174 24.17 0.76 -9.78
CA PRO A 174 23.79 1.58 -10.92
C PRO A 174 22.64 2.51 -10.53
N MET A 175 22.87 3.83 -10.56
CA MET A 175 21.82 4.83 -10.28
C MET A 175 21.27 5.36 -11.61
N ILE A 176 19.94 5.30 -11.77
CA ILE A 176 19.25 5.65 -13.02
C ILE A 176 18.09 6.60 -12.73
N GLY A 177 17.94 7.62 -13.57
CA GLY A 177 16.86 8.61 -13.50
C GLY A 177 17.13 9.71 -12.50
N THR A 178 16.06 10.46 -12.15
CA THR A 178 16.15 11.55 -11.18
C THR A 178 16.32 11.00 -9.77
N LEU A 179 17.29 11.53 -9.06
CA LEU A 179 17.55 11.20 -7.66
C LEU A 179 16.97 12.29 -6.78
N ASP A 180 16.06 11.93 -5.90
CA ASP A 180 15.69 12.75 -4.75
C ASP A 180 16.46 12.30 -3.50
N SER A 181 16.42 13.13 -2.47
CA SER A 181 17.17 12.88 -1.23
C SER A 181 16.73 11.59 -0.53
N GLN A 182 15.42 11.29 -0.50
CA GLN A 182 14.87 10.12 0.18
C GLN A 182 15.28 8.82 -0.55
N ARG A 183 15.10 8.78 -1.86
CA ARG A 183 15.50 7.63 -2.68
C ARG A 183 17.01 7.39 -2.58
N THR A 184 17.80 8.46 -2.65
CA THR A 184 19.26 8.36 -2.53
C THR A 184 19.66 7.75 -1.20
N GLN A 185 19.06 8.18 -0.10
CA GLN A 185 19.34 7.63 1.22
C GLN A 185 19.04 6.13 1.30
N VAL A 186 17.85 5.69 0.87
CA VAL A 186 17.45 4.27 0.90
C VAL A 186 18.40 3.40 0.10
N VAL A 187 18.76 3.85 -1.09
CA VAL A 187 19.68 3.12 -1.99
C VAL A 187 21.08 3.03 -1.41
N MET A 188 21.56 4.08 -0.76
CA MET A 188 22.88 4.10 -0.10
C MET A 188 22.91 3.19 1.12
N GLU A 189 21.86 3.19 1.93
CA GLU A 189 21.71 2.27 3.07
C GLU A 189 21.71 0.81 2.61
N SER A 190 21.00 0.51 1.51
CA SER A 190 21.01 -0.83 0.88
C SER A 190 22.42 -1.25 0.42
N LEU A 191 23.20 -0.33 -0.15
CA LEU A 191 24.58 -0.62 -0.53
C LEU A 191 25.46 -0.95 0.68
N LEU A 192 25.36 -0.14 1.74
CA LEU A 192 26.13 -0.38 2.98
C LEU A 192 25.77 -1.73 3.60
N GLN A 193 24.49 -2.07 3.66
CA GLN A 193 24.05 -3.37 4.16
C GLN A 193 24.59 -4.51 3.30
N ARG A 194 24.56 -4.36 1.97
CA ARG A 194 25.04 -5.38 1.05
C ARG A 194 26.55 -5.61 1.15
N ILE A 195 27.32 -4.56 1.43
CA ILE A 195 28.76 -4.68 1.73
C ILE A 195 29.00 -5.56 2.95
N VAL A 196 28.22 -5.35 4.03
CA VAL A 196 28.31 -6.18 5.24
C VAL A 196 27.96 -7.63 4.95
N ASP A 197 26.82 -7.85 4.28
CA ASP A 197 26.31 -9.20 4.02
C ASP A 197 27.24 -10.03 3.14
N THR A 198 27.96 -9.39 2.21
CA THR A 198 28.82 -10.08 1.24
C THR A 198 30.31 -10.04 1.57
N GLY A 199 30.71 -9.21 2.55
CA GLY A 199 32.12 -8.97 2.84
C GLY A 199 32.88 -8.33 1.67
N SER A 200 32.18 -7.56 0.80
CA SER A 200 32.79 -6.98 -0.40
C SER A 200 33.76 -5.85 -0.04
N GLU A 201 34.91 -5.83 -0.68
CA GLU A 201 36.00 -4.89 -0.41
C GLU A 201 35.88 -3.61 -1.27
N ILE A 202 35.16 -3.66 -2.39
CA ILE A 202 35.03 -2.54 -3.32
C ILE A 202 33.56 -2.35 -3.75
N ALA A 203 33.10 -1.11 -3.64
CA ALA A 203 31.79 -0.69 -4.13
C ALA A 203 31.93 0.35 -5.25
N ILE A 204 31.29 0.09 -6.39
CA ILE A 204 31.23 1.03 -7.52
C ILE A 204 29.85 1.69 -7.50
N ILE A 205 29.80 3.00 -7.35
CA ILE A 205 28.57 3.80 -7.46
C ILE A 205 28.54 4.40 -8.86
N ASP A 206 27.67 3.87 -9.72
CA ASP A 206 27.58 4.33 -11.10
C ASP A 206 26.43 5.32 -11.29
N ILE A 207 26.79 6.58 -11.57
CA ILE A 207 25.86 7.68 -11.79
C ILE A 207 25.72 8.06 -13.29
N THR A 208 26.14 7.18 -14.20
CA THR A 208 26.04 7.43 -15.65
C THR A 208 24.60 7.74 -16.09
N GLY A 209 23.63 7.04 -15.47
CA GLY A 209 22.19 7.20 -15.75
C GLY A 209 21.51 8.39 -15.05
N VAL A 210 22.25 9.19 -14.27
CA VAL A 210 21.71 10.33 -13.52
C VAL A 210 21.86 11.61 -14.32
N PRO A 211 20.77 12.31 -14.70
CA PRO A 211 20.86 13.52 -15.51
C PRO A 211 21.41 14.72 -14.74
N THR A 212 21.01 14.88 -13.48
CA THR A 212 21.39 16.01 -12.61
C THR A 212 21.56 15.54 -11.17
N VAL A 213 22.47 16.18 -10.45
CA VAL A 213 22.72 15.95 -9.02
C VAL A 213 22.56 17.28 -8.30
N ASP A 214 21.66 17.35 -7.33
CA ASP A 214 21.52 18.51 -6.45
C ASP A 214 22.49 18.44 -5.25
N THR A 215 22.46 19.47 -4.43
CA THR A 215 23.34 19.58 -3.26
C THR A 215 23.14 18.43 -2.26
N LEU A 216 21.89 18.05 -2.00
CA LEU A 216 21.57 17.01 -1.01
C LEU A 216 22.01 15.63 -1.51
N VAL A 217 21.75 15.31 -2.76
CA VAL A 217 22.20 14.07 -3.39
C VAL A 217 23.71 13.97 -3.40
N ALA A 218 24.44 15.06 -3.76
CA ALA A 218 25.89 15.09 -3.69
C ALA A 218 26.41 14.84 -2.26
N GLN A 219 25.79 15.46 -1.26
CA GLN A 219 26.17 15.22 0.14
C GLN A 219 25.92 13.76 0.59
N HIS A 220 24.79 13.15 0.17
CA HIS A 220 24.51 11.74 0.45
C HIS A 220 25.55 10.82 -0.19
N LEU A 221 25.93 11.07 -1.45
CA LEU A 221 26.99 10.32 -2.13
C LEU A 221 28.30 10.37 -1.33
N LEU A 222 28.73 11.57 -0.91
CA LEU A 222 29.98 11.75 -0.17
C LEU A 222 29.95 11.10 1.21
N LYS A 223 28.84 11.24 1.93
CA LYS A 223 28.65 10.58 3.24
C LYS A 223 28.74 9.06 3.09
N THR A 224 28.12 8.50 2.03
CA THR A 224 28.14 7.05 1.77
C THR A 224 29.55 6.56 1.45
N VAL A 225 30.31 7.29 0.61
CA VAL A 225 31.71 6.94 0.35
C VAL A 225 32.54 6.94 1.64
N THR A 226 32.31 7.92 2.49
CA THR A 226 32.97 7.98 3.80
C THR A 226 32.57 6.80 4.69
N ALA A 227 31.28 6.44 4.74
CA ALA A 227 30.80 5.29 5.50
C ALA A 227 31.38 3.97 4.99
N ILE A 228 31.42 3.76 3.67
CA ILE A 228 32.05 2.58 3.04
C ILE A 228 33.50 2.43 3.51
N ARG A 229 34.25 3.53 3.53
CA ARG A 229 35.67 3.51 3.98
C ARG A 229 35.83 3.24 5.46
N LEU A 230 34.94 3.79 6.28
CA LEU A 230 34.95 3.48 7.74
C LEU A 230 34.67 2.00 8.00
N MET A 231 33.94 1.33 7.10
CA MET A 231 33.69 -0.11 7.15
C MET A 231 34.85 -0.97 6.61
N GLY A 232 35.94 -0.32 6.15
CA GLY A 232 37.13 -1.03 5.62
C GLY A 232 37.03 -1.39 4.14
N ALA A 233 35.99 -0.95 3.41
CA ALA A 233 35.85 -1.14 1.99
C ALA A 233 36.25 0.14 1.21
N ASP A 234 36.53 0.01 -0.08
CA ASP A 234 36.81 1.13 -0.98
C ASP A 234 35.60 1.49 -1.83
N ALA A 235 35.46 2.78 -2.19
CA ALA A 235 34.42 3.26 -3.08
C ALA A 235 35.02 3.88 -4.36
N ILE A 236 34.38 3.59 -5.48
CA ILE A 236 34.68 4.19 -6.79
C ILE A 236 33.39 4.79 -7.34
N ILE A 237 33.39 6.06 -7.72
CA ILE A 237 32.27 6.69 -8.41
C ILE A 237 32.53 6.66 -9.91
N SER A 238 31.59 6.12 -10.71
CA SER A 238 31.66 6.10 -12.16
C SER A 238 30.59 6.96 -12.81
N GLY A 239 30.82 7.42 -14.04
CA GLY A 239 29.84 8.17 -14.82
C GLY A 239 29.69 9.63 -14.43
N VAL A 240 30.70 10.24 -13.80
CA VAL A 240 30.68 11.65 -13.45
C VAL A 240 30.76 12.51 -14.71
N ARG A 241 29.66 13.17 -15.07
CA ARG A 241 29.60 14.09 -16.23
C ARG A 241 30.17 15.45 -15.86
N PRO A 242 30.64 16.25 -16.85
CA PRO A 242 31.19 17.58 -16.60
C PRO A 242 30.28 18.50 -15.80
N GLN A 243 28.97 18.48 -16.08
CA GLN A 243 27.98 19.28 -15.35
C GLN A 243 27.89 18.88 -13.87
N ILE A 244 27.92 17.59 -13.58
CA ILE A 244 27.89 17.06 -12.21
C ILE A 244 29.19 17.46 -11.50
N ALA A 245 30.34 17.32 -12.17
CA ALA A 245 31.62 17.73 -11.62
C ALA A 245 31.65 19.23 -11.26
N GLN A 246 31.10 20.08 -12.14
CA GLN A 246 31.00 21.54 -11.91
C GLN A 246 30.10 21.82 -10.68
N THR A 247 28.96 21.13 -10.57
CA THR A 247 28.05 21.28 -9.42
C THR A 247 28.76 20.92 -8.11
N ILE A 248 29.46 19.80 -8.06
CA ILE A 248 30.17 19.34 -6.85
C ILE A 248 31.27 20.34 -6.45
N VAL A 249 32.04 20.84 -7.42
CA VAL A 249 33.08 21.86 -7.18
C VAL A 249 32.46 23.20 -6.72
N HIS A 250 31.38 23.64 -7.36
CA HIS A 250 30.67 24.86 -6.97
C HIS A 250 30.10 24.80 -5.53
N LEU A 251 29.70 23.62 -5.09
CA LEU A 251 29.21 23.39 -3.73
C LEU A 251 30.33 23.34 -2.68
N GLY A 252 31.58 23.46 -3.07
CA GLY A 252 32.76 23.40 -2.18
C GLY A 252 32.90 22.03 -1.49
N LEU A 253 32.34 20.98 -2.07
CA LEU A 253 32.42 19.63 -1.52
C LEU A 253 33.79 19.03 -1.84
N ASP A 254 34.48 18.59 -0.79
CA ASP A 254 35.82 18.00 -0.92
C ASP A 254 35.74 16.57 -1.46
N LEU A 255 36.26 16.37 -2.65
CA LEU A 255 36.40 15.06 -3.27
C LEU A 255 37.79 14.45 -3.03
N GLN A 256 38.63 15.05 -2.17
CA GLN A 256 39.98 14.51 -1.92
C GLN A 256 39.90 13.06 -1.44
N GLY A 257 40.65 12.24 -2.12
CA GLY A 257 40.69 10.82 -1.86
C GLY A 257 39.55 9.99 -2.46
N ILE A 258 38.51 10.59 -3.08
CA ILE A 258 37.45 9.82 -3.76
C ILE A 258 37.92 9.49 -5.18
N VAL A 259 37.92 8.20 -5.48
CA VAL A 259 38.32 7.72 -6.81
C VAL A 259 37.13 7.82 -7.76
N THR A 260 37.29 8.57 -8.84
CA THR A 260 36.29 8.71 -9.89
C THR A 260 36.76 8.11 -11.21
N LYS A 261 35.83 7.60 -12.00
CA LYS A 261 36.04 7.08 -13.37
C LYS A 261 34.96 7.59 -14.30
N ALA A 262 35.31 7.74 -15.56
CA ALA A 262 34.38 8.22 -16.58
C ALA A 262 33.30 7.18 -16.91
N THR A 263 33.64 5.90 -16.89
CA THR A 263 32.75 4.81 -17.25
C THR A 263 32.75 3.72 -16.19
N LEU A 264 31.67 2.92 -16.15
CA LEU A 264 31.57 1.73 -15.29
C LEU A 264 32.65 0.69 -15.65
N ALA A 265 32.99 0.56 -16.94
CA ALA A 265 34.05 -0.34 -17.40
C ALA A 265 35.40 0.02 -16.82
N ASP A 266 35.77 1.32 -16.82
CA ASP A 266 37.03 1.80 -16.23
C ASP A 266 37.06 1.61 -14.70
N ALA A 267 35.89 1.81 -14.06
CA ALA A 267 35.74 1.59 -12.62
C ALA A 267 35.92 0.10 -12.26
N LEU A 268 35.31 -0.80 -13.03
CA LEU A 268 35.46 -2.24 -12.87
C LEU A 268 36.91 -2.69 -13.11
N ALA A 269 37.55 -2.21 -14.17
CA ALA A 269 38.95 -2.51 -14.45
C ALA A 269 39.88 -2.05 -13.33
N LEU A 270 39.58 -0.91 -12.70
CA LEU A 270 40.32 -0.45 -11.52
C LEU A 270 40.06 -1.33 -10.29
N ALA A 271 38.78 -1.69 -10.05
CA ALA A 271 38.39 -2.57 -8.95
C ALA A 271 39.12 -3.92 -9.04
N LEU A 272 39.09 -4.56 -10.20
CA LEU A 272 39.77 -5.83 -10.44
C LEU A 272 41.28 -5.72 -10.19
N ARG A 273 41.93 -4.64 -10.66
CA ARG A 273 43.35 -4.42 -10.40
C ARG A 273 43.68 -4.29 -8.90
N ARG A 274 42.80 -3.63 -8.13
CA ARG A 274 42.96 -3.52 -6.67
C ARG A 274 42.77 -4.86 -5.95
N SER A 275 41.92 -5.72 -6.50
CA SER A 275 41.76 -7.10 -6.03
C SER A 275 42.83 -8.07 -6.57
N GLY A 276 43.91 -7.55 -7.19
CA GLY A 276 44.99 -8.38 -7.72
C GLY A 276 44.69 -9.11 -9.03
N LEU A 277 43.62 -8.73 -9.71
CA LEU A 277 43.18 -9.34 -10.95
C LEU A 277 43.43 -8.41 -12.17
N THR A 278 43.70 -8.99 -13.32
CA THR A 278 43.87 -8.27 -14.59
C THR A 278 42.99 -8.89 -15.64
N VAL A 279 42.30 -8.04 -16.41
CA VAL A 279 41.57 -8.46 -17.62
C VAL A 279 42.51 -8.27 -18.80
N SER A 280 42.88 -9.36 -19.47
CA SER A 280 43.64 -9.35 -20.73
C SER A 280 42.76 -9.87 -21.85
N LYS A 281 42.98 -9.33 -23.09
CA LYS A 281 42.42 -9.98 -24.27
C LYS A 281 43.08 -11.33 -24.43
N ALA A 282 42.28 -12.39 -24.53
CA ALA A 282 42.79 -13.66 -25.02
C ALA A 282 43.24 -13.46 -26.45
N VAL A 283 44.50 -13.79 -26.73
CA VAL A 283 45.11 -13.77 -28.07
C VAL A 283 44.60 -14.96 -28.86
#